data_154cbb623e07a321bd7f4b5fec3b8ff2
#
_entry.id   154cbb623e07a321bd7f4b5fec3b8ff2
#
_cell.length_a   1.000
_cell.length_b   1.000
_cell.length_c   1.000
_cell.angle_alpha   90.00
_cell.angle_beta   90.00
_cell.angle_gamma   90.00
#
_symmetry.space_group_name_H-M   'P 1'
#
loop_
_entity.id
_entity.type
_entity.pdbx_description
1 polymer ?
#
loop_
_entity_poly.entity_id
_entity_poly.type
_entity_poly.pdbx_seq_one_letter_code
_entity_poly.pdbx_strand_id
1 'polypeptide(L)'
;MRRRDWQKEQTRLDLALAAFDLAQAEGLANVRVPQIAEAVGVSTRTFNNYFSSKEAAIVWPTTLRGARVAADLAERPVGEPLADALVEVVAGLYGPAGQEGLPDGWLDGFRALVAAEPALHGEYLKAQAAGERELAQTIAARTGSDEGDLEPLLLAGVVGAAERAAVLHWFRQVGPATPMVEVVRAALVMALRGLTAATVTLS
;
A
#
# COMPACT_ATOMS: atom_id res chain seq x y z
N MET A 1 9.70 19.73 -7.82
CA MET A 1 8.32 19.82 -7.25
C MET A 1 8.03 21.27 -6.85
N ARG A 2 6.91 21.87 -7.31
CA ARG A 2 6.58 23.27 -6.98
C ARG A 2 6.06 23.33 -5.54
N ARG A 3 6.32 24.44 -4.81
CA ARG A 3 5.86 24.66 -3.41
C ARG A 3 4.35 24.41 -3.23
N ARG A 4 3.53 24.74 -4.24
CA ARG A 4 2.07 24.50 -4.23
C ARG A 4 1.73 23.01 -4.28
N ASP A 5 2.48 22.22 -5.05
CA ASP A 5 2.24 20.78 -5.18
C ASP A 5 2.58 20.09 -3.87
N TRP A 6 3.69 20.47 -3.23
CA TRP A 6 4.06 19.96 -1.92
C TRP A 6 3.00 20.27 -0.84
N GLN A 7 2.51 21.53 -0.77
CA GLN A 7 1.45 21.90 0.17
C GLN A 7 0.15 21.12 -0.06
N LYS A 8 -0.17 20.84 -1.33
CA LYS A 8 -1.36 20.05 -1.69
C LYS A 8 -1.24 18.61 -1.19
N GLU A 9 -0.10 17.96 -1.41
CA GLU A 9 0.13 16.59 -0.93
C GLU A 9 0.19 16.53 0.60
N GLN A 10 0.77 17.52 1.27
CA GLN A 10 0.78 17.60 2.73
C GLN A 10 -0.66 17.71 3.28
N THR A 11 -1.48 18.63 2.76
CA THR A 11 -2.89 18.75 3.18
C THR A 11 -3.67 17.44 2.94
N ARG A 12 -3.36 16.75 1.85
CA ARG A 12 -3.99 15.46 1.54
C ARG A 12 -3.62 14.39 2.56
N LEU A 13 -2.35 14.32 2.93
CA LEU A 13 -1.87 13.41 3.97
C LEU A 13 -2.49 13.76 5.33
N ASP A 14 -2.51 15.03 5.72
CA ASP A 14 -3.09 15.48 7.00
C ASP A 14 -4.58 15.08 7.10
N LEU A 15 -5.35 15.25 6.01
CA LEU A 15 -6.76 14.83 5.95
C LEU A 15 -6.91 13.31 6.07
N ALA A 16 -6.03 12.55 5.42
CA ALA A 16 -6.04 11.08 5.47
C ALA A 16 -5.75 10.57 6.88
N LEU A 17 -4.74 11.13 7.55
CA LEU A 17 -4.37 10.77 8.92
C LEU A 17 -5.44 11.20 9.92
N ALA A 18 -6.00 12.40 9.81
CA ALA A 18 -7.11 12.84 10.67
C ALA A 18 -8.35 11.94 10.51
N ALA A 19 -8.67 11.51 9.29
CA ALA A 19 -9.76 10.57 9.05
C ALA A 19 -9.51 9.20 9.69
N PHE A 20 -8.27 8.72 9.63
CA PHE A 20 -7.83 7.48 10.25
C PHE A 20 -7.90 7.56 11.78
N ASP A 21 -7.34 8.61 12.39
CA ASP A 21 -7.31 8.81 13.85
C ASP A 21 -8.73 8.89 14.44
N LEU A 22 -9.61 9.66 13.79
CA LEU A 22 -11.02 9.74 14.20
C LEU A 22 -11.72 8.38 14.07
N ALA A 23 -11.46 7.63 13.00
CA ALA A 23 -12.06 6.32 12.83
C ALA A 23 -11.57 5.30 13.87
N GLN A 24 -10.31 5.39 14.28
CA GLN A 24 -9.79 4.58 15.39
C GLN A 24 -10.41 4.95 16.74
N ALA A 25 -10.57 6.24 17.00
CA ALA A 25 -11.06 6.73 18.30
C ALA A 25 -12.57 6.55 18.48
N GLU A 26 -13.36 6.81 17.45
CA GLU A 26 -14.82 6.92 17.52
C GLU A 26 -15.56 5.79 16.78
N GLY A 27 -14.84 4.99 15.99
CA GLY A 27 -15.41 4.04 15.04
C GLY A 27 -15.83 4.71 13.73
N LEU A 28 -15.60 4.04 12.61
CA LEU A 28 -15.84 4.60 11.27
C LEU A 28 -17.27 5.13 11.07
N ALA A 29 -18.27 4.46 11.62
CA ALA A 29 -19.69 4.84 11.47
C ALA A 29 -19.98 6.24 12.05
N ASN A 30 -19.27 6.65 13.10
CA ASN A 30 -19.49 7.91 13.82
C ASN A 30 -18.76 9.10 13.18
N VAL A 31 -17.68 8.86 12.43
CA VAL A 31 -16.89 9.92 11.80
C VAL A 31 -17.68 10.61 10.70
N ARG A 32 -17.63 11.95 10.70
CA ARG A 32 -18.24 12.82 9.69
C ARG A 32 -17.18 13.67 8.99
N VAL A 33 -17.36 13.90 7.69
CA VAL A 33 -16.41 14.72 6.88
C VAL A 33 -16.16 16.11 7.48
N PRO A 34 -17.15 16.84 8.05
CA PRO A 34 -16.89 18.11 8.72
C PRO A 34 -15.89 18.01 9.89
N GLN A 35 -15.94 16.95 10.69
CA GLN A 35 -15.01 16.73 11.80
C GLN A 35 -13.58 16.53 11.29
N ILE A 36 -13.40 15.75 10.20
CA ILE A 36 -12.09 15.55 9.57
C ILE A 36 -11.54 16.88 9.05
N ALA A 37 -12.36 17.67 8.37
CA ALA A 37 -11.96 18.96 7.83
C ALA A 37 -11.57 19.95 8.94
N GLU A 38 -12.35 20.01 10.04
CA GLU A 38 -12.09 20.82 11.21
C GLU A 38 -10.77 20.44 11.91
N ALA A 39 -10.50 19.14 12.07
CA ALA A 39 -9.25 18.65 12.67
C ALA A 39 -7.99 19.13 11.95
N VAL A 40 -8.09 19.38 10.64
CA VAL A 40 -6.98 19.87 9.79
C VAL A 40 -7.06 21.40 9.57
N GLY A 41 -8.13 22.07 10.04
CA GLY A 41 -8.32 23.50 9.88
C GLY A 41 -8.70 23.92 8.45
N VAL A 42 -9.40 23.05 7.71
CA VAL A 42 -9.88 23.33 6.35
C VAL A 42 -11.41 23.26 6.26
N SER A 43 -11.99 23.70 5.14
CA SER A 43 -13.42 23.56 4.92
C SER A 43 -13.80 22.15 4.44
N THR A 44 -15.05 21.74 4.67
CA THR A 44 -15.63 20.52 4.09
C THR A 44 -15.53 20.50 2.56
N ARG A 45 -15.67 21.66 1.91
CA ARG A 45 -15.45 21.81 0.47
C ARG A 45 -14.00 21.47 0.09
N THR A 46 -13.05 21.85 0.90
CA THR A 46 -11.64 21.52 0.69
C THR A 46 -11.43 20.01 0.79
N PHE A 47 -11.98 19.34 1.81
CA PHE A 47 -11.95 17.88 1.90
C PHE A 47 -12.49 17.21 0.61
N ASN A 48 -13.69 17.63 0.15
CA ASN A 48 -14.34 17.07 -1.04
C ASN A 48 -13.56 17.31 -2.35
N ASN A 49 -12.63 18.28 -2.38
CA ASN A 49 -11.72 18.47 -3.50
C ASN A 49 -10.58 17.41 -3.52
N TYR A 50 -10.31 16.77 -2.40
CA TYR A 50 -9.25 15.75 -2.25
C TYR A 50 -9.80 14.33 -2.27
N PHE A 51 -10.95 14.10 -1.64
CA PHE A 51 -11.50 12.77 -1.41
C PHE A 51 -13.01 12.72 -1.66
N SER A 52 -13.45 11.64 -2.26
CA SER A 52 -14.87 11.37 -2.50
C SER A 52 -15.61 10.88 -1.24
N SER A 53 -14.89 10.32 -0.28
CA SER A 53 -15.44 9.79 0.97
C SER A 53 -14.37 9.75 2.07
N LYS A 54 -14.78 9.54 3.32
CA LYS A 54 -13.88 9.33 4.45
C LYS A 54 -13.10 8.01 4.31
N GLU A 55 -13.72 6.99 3.74
CA GLU A 55 -13.10 5.69 3.44
C GLU A 55 -11.97 5.85 2.42
N ALA A 56 -12.22 6.62 1.35
CA ALA A 56 -11.19 6.96 0.37
C ALA A 56 -10.02 7.74 0.99
N ALA A 57 -10.29 8.63 1.94
CA ALA A 57 -9.25 9.35 2.67
C ALA A 57 -8.40 8.39 3.52
N ILE A 58 -9.03 7.51 4.31
CA ILE A 58 -8.33 6.54 5.18
C ILE A 58 -7.45 5.59 4.36
N VAL A 59 -7.91 5.18 3.18
CA VAL A 59 -7.18 4.24 2.30
C VAL A 59 -6.07 4.94 1.49
N TRP A 60 -6.13 6.25 1.31
CA TRP A 60 -5.22 6.96 0.42
C TRP A 60 -3.71 6.72 0.69
N PRO A 61 -3.19 6.60 1.93
CA PRO A 61 -1.79 6.27 2.15
C PRO A 61 -1.36 4.96 1.50
N THR A 62 -2.26 3.95 1.39
CA THR A 62 -1.94 2.70 0.70
C THR A 62 -1.87 2.88 -0.81
N THR A 63 -2.71 3.75 -1.39
CA THR A 63 -2.64 4.13 -2.80
C THR A 63 -1.30 4.82 -3.12
N LEU A 64 -0.86 5.73 -2.25
CA LEU A 64 0.43 6.40 -2.40
C LEU A 64 1.59 5.41 -2.34
N ARG A 65 1.52 4.41 -1.46
CA ARG A 65 2.53 3.34 -1.36
C ARG A 65 2.60 2.51 -2.64
N GLY A 66 1.45 2.14 -3.22
CA GLY A 66 1.39 1.43 -4.50
C GLY A 66 2.01 2.22 -5.66
N ALA A 67 1.67 3.49 -5.79
CA ALA A 67 2.25 4.39 -6.78
C ALA A 67 3.78 4.54 -6.60
N ARG A 68 4.26 4.56 -5.34
CA ARG A 68 5.69 4.61 -5.04
C ARG A 68 6.42 3.36 -5.53
N VAL A 69 5.84 2.16 -5.35
CA VAL A 69 6.44 0.91 -5.88
C VAL A 69 6.66 1.00 -7.39
N ALA A 70 5.65 1.46 -8.13
CA ALA A 70 5.76 1.61 -9.58
C ALA A 70 6.83 2.64 -9.96
N ALA A 71 6.87 3.78 -9.29
CA ALA A 71 7.87 4.83 -9.52
C ALA A 71 9.30 4.34 -9.17
N ASP A 72 9.48 3.73 -8.00
CA ASP A 72 10.78 3.20 -7.57
C ASP A 72 11.27 2.08 -8.52
N LEU A 73 10.35 1.24 -9.06
CA LEU A 73 10.70 0.24 -10.07
C LEU A 73 11.17 0.88 -11.38
N ALA A 74 10.55 1.97 -11.82
CA ALA A 74 10.94 2.69 -13.02
C ALA A 74 12.35 3.29 -12.92
N GLU A 75 12.79 3.67 -11.72
CA GLU A 75 14.12 4.23 -11.44
C GLU A 75 15.22 3.16 -11.28
N ARG A 76 14.86 1.87 -11.17
CA ARG A 76 15.85 0.79 -11.03
C ARG A 76 16.67 0.61 -12.31
N PRO A 77 17.97 0.23 -12.21
CA PRO A 77 18.82 0.00 -13.36
C PRO A 77 18.21 -0.99 -14.37
N VAL A 78 18.24 -0.66 -15.65
CA VAL A 78 17.66 -1.50 -16.74
C VAL A 78 18.28 -2.91 -16.79
N GLY A 79 19.58 -3.05 -16.46
CA GLY A 79 20.28 -4.33 -16.44
C GLY A 79 20.05 -5.20 -15.21
N GLU A 80 19.31 -4.70 -14.22
CA GLU A 80 18.98 -5.47 -13.01
C GLU A 80 17.87 -6.49 -13.32
N PRO A 81 17.99 -7.76 -12.85
CA PRO A 81 16.93 -8.75 -12.98
C PRO A 81 15.62 -8.24 -12.41
N LEU A 82 14.53 -8.34 -13.17
CA LEU A 82 13.21 -7.81 -12.78
C LEU A 82 12.73 -8.36 -11.43
N ALA A 83 12.95 -9.64 -11.18
CA ALA A 83 12.57 -10.27 -9.90
C ALA A 83 13.29 -9.63 -8.70
N ASP A 84 14.59 -9.34 -8.84
CA ASP A 84 15.37 -8.71 -7.78
C ASP A 84 14.92 -7.26 -7.58
N ALA A 85 14.69 -6.51 -8.66
CA ALA A 85 14.14 -5.16 -8.61
C ALA A 85 12.79 -5.11 -7.88
N LEU A 86 11.86 -6.02 -8.20
CA LEU A 86 10.54 -6.12 -7.55
C LEU A 86 10.66 -6.43 -6.06
N VAL A 87 11.55 -7.35 -5.67
CA VAL A 87 11.81 -7.66 -4.26
C VAL A 87 12.28 -6.42 -3.50
N GLU A 88 13.24 -5.69 -4.07
CA GLU A 88 13.82 -4.52 -3.40
C GLU A 88 12.81 -3.37 -3.23
N VAL A 89 12.05 -3.03 -4.27
CA VAL A 89 11.12 -1.89 -4.19
C VAL A 89 9.93 -2.18 -3.28
N VAL A 90 9.39 -3.39 -3.29
CA VAL A 90 8.25 -3.75 -2.44
C VAL A 90 8.67 -3.95 -0.98
N ALA A 91 9.77 -4.67 -0.72
CA ALA A 91 10.29 -4.82 0.63
C ALA A 91 10.71 -3.47 1.24
N GLY A 92 11.24 -2.56 0.42
CA GLY A 92 11.61 -1.20 0.83
C GLY A 92 10.47 -0.39 1.46
N LEU A 93 9.21 -0.65 1.10
CA LEU A 93 8.03 -0.03 1.72
C LEU A 93 7.88 -0.34 3.22
N TYR A 94 8.48 -1.42 3.68
CA TYR A 94 8.40 -1.89 5.06
C TYR A 94 9.66 -1.56 5.87
N GLY A 95 10.64 -0.93 5.25
CA GLY A 95 11.79 -0.32 5.90
C GLY A 95 11.50 1.11 6.39
N PRO A 96 12.46 1.73 7.11
CA PRO A 96 12.29 3.07 7.69
C PRO A 96 11.85 4.13 6.67
N ALA A 97 12.47 4.16 5.50
CA ALA A 97 12.14 5.12 4.44
C ALA A 97 10.74 4.92 3.84
N GLY A 98 10.22 3.70 3.86
CA GLY A 98 8.89 3.38 3.35
C GLY A 98 7.75 3.75 4.30
N GLN A 99 8.08 4.05 5.56
CA GLN A 99 7.13 4.47 6.60
C GLN A 99 7.20 5.97 6.90
N GLU A 100 8.05 6.71 6.21
CA GLU A 100 8.18 8.14 6.39
C GLU A 100 6.85 8.87 6.18
N GLY A 101 6.49 9.74 7.14
CA GLY A 101 5.23 10.49 7.14
C GLY A 101 4.01 9.74 7.68
N LEU A 102 4.14 8.46 8.05
CA LEU A 102 3.07 7.71 8.73
C LEU A 102 3.35 7.62 10.23
N PRO A 103 2.31 7.70 11.09
CA PRO A 103 2.47 7.52 12.54
C PRO A 103 2.95 6.11 12.89
N ASP A 104 3.63 5.98 14.02
CA ASP A 104 3.99 4.69 14.59
C ASP A 104 2.72 3.83 14.81
N GLY A 105 2.78 2.56 14.40
CA GLY A 105 1.64 1.64 14.52
C GLY A 105 0.49 1.90 13.52
N TRP A 106 0.66 2.83 12.58
CA TRP A 106 -0.38 3.12 11.57
C TRP A 106 -0.82 1.86 10.83
N LEU A 107 0.11 1.02 10.40
CA LEU A 107 -0.19 -0.19 9.63
C LEU A 107 -1.04 -1.19 10.44
N ASP A 108 -0.79 -1.32 11.73
CA ASP A 108 -1.56 -2.19 12.64
C ASP A 108 -3.00 -1.68 12.77
N GLY A 109 -3.16 -0.40 13.08
CA GLY A 109 -4.46 0.24 13.23
C GLY A 109 -5.25 0.23 11.92
N PHE A 110 -4.60 0.53 10.79
CA PHE A 110 -5.23 0.50 9.47
C PHE A 110 -5.78 -0.90 9.14
N ARG A 111 -5.01 -1.94 9.39
CA ARG A 111 -5.46 -3.32 9.17
C ARG A 111 -6.61 -3.72 10.06
N ALA A 112 -6.57 -3.33 11.33
CA ALA A 112 -7.66 -3.58 12.26
C ALA A 112 -8.97 -2.94 11.77
N LEU A 113 -8.90 -1.68 11.30
CA LEU A 113 -10.04 -0.98 10.71
C LEU A 113 -10.54 -1.66 9.43
N VAL A 114 -9.65 -2.00 8.50
CA VAL A 114 -10.03 -2.69 7.24
C VAL A 114 -10.69 -4.04 7.52
N ALA A 115 -10.23 -4.77 8.54
CA ALA A 115 -10.81 -6.06 8.91
C ALA A 115 -12.20 -5.92 9.56
N ALA A 116 -12.43 -4.83 10.30
CA ALA A 116 -13.68 -4.59 11.02
C ALA A 116 -14.77 -3.94 10.15
N GLU A 117 -14.39 -3.16 9.13
CA GLU A 117 -15.29 -2.27 8.38
C GLU A 117 -15.40 -2.67 6.91
N PRO A 118 -16.51 -3.33 6.48
CA PRO A 118 -16.67 -3.79 5.09
C PRO A 118 -16.58 -2.69 4.02
N ALA A 119 -17.04 -1.47 4.33
CA ALA A 119 -16.96 -0.33 3.42
C ALA A 119 -15.50 0.08 3.17
N LEU A 120 -14.68 0.09 4.23
CA LEU A 120 -13.25 0.39 4.15
C LEU A 120 -12.50 -0.74 3.42
N HIS A 121 -12.87 -1.98 3.66
CA HIS A 121 -12.32 -3.14 2.92
C HIS A 121 -12.56 -3.02 1.42
N GLY A 122 -13.76 -2.60 1.00
CA GLY A 122 -14.09 -2.37 -0.40
C GLY A 122 -13.22 -1.28 -1.05
N GLU A 123 -13.00 -0.16 -0.36
CA GLU A 123 -12.08 0.90 -0.85
C GLU A 123 -10.63 0.44 -0.89
N TYR A 124 -10.19 -0.34 0.09
CA TYR A 124 -8.86 -0.93 0.10
C TYR A 124 -8.62 -1.86 -1.08
N LEU A 125 -9.57 -2.74 -1.42
CA LEU A 125 -9.47 -3.61 -2.60
C LEU A 125 -9.39 -2.83 -3.91
N LYS A 126 -10.12 -1.70 -4.03
CA LYS A 126 -10.01 -0.81 -5.20
C LYS A 126 -8.63 -0.18 -5.31
N ALA A 127 -8.07 0.29 -4.19
CA ALA A 127 -6.73 0.86 -4.14
C ALA A 127 -5.66 -0.17 -4.53
N GLN A 128 -5.79 -1.39 -4.03
CA GLN A 128 -4.91 -2.52 -4.38
C GLN A 128 -4.95 -2.81 -5.89
N ALA A 129 -6.16 -2.97 -6.45
CA ALA A 129 -6.32 -3.24 -7.88
C ALA A 129 -5.80 -2.09 -8.77
N ALA A 130 -5.83 -0.85 -8.28
CA ALA A 130 -5.24 0.30 -8.97
C ALA A 130 -3.70 0.22 -8.94
N GLY A 131 -3.12 -0.06 -7.78
CA GLY A 131 -1.66 -0.23 -7.63
C GLY A 131 -1.11 -1.41 -8.43
N GLU A 132 -1.81 -2.55 -8.46
CA GLU A 132 -1.45 -3.71 -9.28
C GLU A 132 -1.45 -3.36 -10.79
N ARG A 133 -2.42 -2.57 -11.27
CA ARG A 133 -2.43 -2.10 -12.67
C ARG A 133 -1.27 -1.17 -12.99
N GLU A 134 -0.99 -0.22 -12.11
CA GLU A 134 0.13 0.72 -12.27
C GLU A 134 1.48 -0.01 -12.28
N LEU A 135 1.64 -0.99 -11.39
CA LEU A 135 2.82 -1.85 -11.37
C LEU A 135 2.93 -2.68 -12.66
N ALA A 136 1.83 -3.25 -13.18
CA ALA A 136 1.83 -4.00 -14.42
C ALA A 136 2.26 -3.12 -15.61
N GLN A 137 1.79 -1.88 -15.69
CA GLN A 137 2.21 -0.90 -16.71
C GLN A 137 3.73 -0.63 -16.63
N THR A 138 4.25 -0.45 -15.41
CA THR A 138 5.69 -0.23 -15.22
C THR A 138 6.51 -1.47 -15.61
N ILE A 139 6.03 -2.67 -15.28
CA ILE A 139 6.66 -3.93 -15.69
C ILE A 139 6.66 -4.05 -17.21
N ALA A 140 5.53 -3.81 -17.88
CA ALA A 140 5.39 -3.86 -19.32
C ALA A 140 6.39 -2.90 -20.01
N ALA A 141 6.45 -1.65 -19.56
CA ALA A 141 7.39 -0.66 -20.06
C ALA A 141 8.86 -1.11 -19.90
N ARG A 142 9.19 -1.77 -18.78
CA ARG A 142 10.54 -2.25 -18.49
C ARG A 142 10.93 -3.48 -19.32
N THR A 143 9.98 -4.36 -19.62
CA THR A 143 10.21 -5.60 -20.40
C THR A 143 10.03 -5.43 -21.91
N GLY A 144 9.46 -4.30 -22.35
CA GLY A 144 9.11 -4.07 -23.75
C GLY A 144 7.85 -4.85 -24.18
N SER A 145 7.00 -5.26 -23.23
CA SER A 145 5.72 -5.94 -23.44
C SER A 145 4.58 -4.93 -23.59
N ASP A 146 3.42 -5.37 -24.11
CA ASP A 146 2.21 -4.56 -24.10
C ASP A 146 1.55 -4.57 -22.69
N GLU A 147 0.88 -3.48 -22.34
CA GLU A 147 0.19 -3.33 -21.02
C GLU A 147 -0.89 -4.40 -20.79
N GLY A 148 -1.47 -4.94 -21.86
CA GLY A 148 -2.50 -5.99 -21.82
C GLY A 148 -1.95 -7.41 -21.82
N ASP A 149 -0.64 -7.59 -21.90
CA ASP A 149 -0.03 -8.92 -21.92
C ASP A 149 -0.21 -9.62 -20.57
N LEU A 150 -0.32 -10.95 -20.63
CA LEU A 150 -0.54 -11.77 -19.43
C LEU A 150 0.60 -11.67 -18.43
N GLU A 151 1.84 -11.60 -18.90
CA GLU A 151 3.03 -11.65 -18.04
C GLU A 151 3.13 -10.45 -17.08
N PRO A 152 3.05 -9.17 -17.51
CA PRO A 152 3.04 -8.02 -16.62
C PRO A 152 1.89 -8.05 -15.61
N LEU A 153 0.67 -8.42 -16.06
CA LEU A 153 -0.50 -8.52 -15.20
C LEU A 153 -0.34 -9.62 -14.14
N LEU A 154 0.17 -10.78 -14.55
CA LEU A 154 0.41 -11.90 -13.65
C LEU A 154 1.49 -11.57 -12.61
N LEU A 155 2.61 -10.98 -13.03
CA LEU A 155 3.69 -10.59 -12.12
C LEU A 155 3.22 -9.57 -11.08
N ALA A 156 2.48 -8.54 -11.49
CA ALA A 156 1.92 -7.56 -10.56
C ALA A 156 0.96 -8.21 -9.55
N GLY A 157 0.07 -9.09 -10.00
CA GLY A 157 -0.85 -9.83 -9.14
C GLY A 157 -0.13 -10.77 -8.17
N VAL A 158 0.90 -11.49 -8.62
CA VAL A 158 1.73 -12.37 -7.78
C VAL A 158 2.46 -11.56 -6.70
N VAL A 159 3.04 -10.42 -7.06
CA VAL A 159 3.71 -9.51 -6.12
C VAL A 159 2.72 -9.02 -5.06
N GLY A 160 1.55 -8.52 -5.46
CA GLY A 160 0.52 -8.07 -4.52
C GLY A 160 0.00 -9.19 -3.61
N ALA A 161 -0.18 -10.41 -4.14
CA ALA A 161 -0.61 -11.56 -3.35
C ALA A 161 0.47 -11.98 -2.33
N ALA A 162 1.74 -12.00 -2.73
CA ALA A 162 2.86 -12.33 -1.84
C ALA A 162 3.01 -11.30 -0.71
N GLU A 163 2.91 -10.01 -1.03
CA GLU A 163 2.93 -8.93 -0.05
C GLU A 163 1.80 -9.08 0.98
N ARG A 164 0.56 -9.25 0.53
CA ARG A 164 -0.59 -9.46 1.43
C ARG A 164 -0.43 -10.67 2.33
N ALA A 165 0.05 -11.80 1.79
CA ALA A 165 0.30 -13.02 2.55
C ALA A 165 1.39 -12.80 3.61
N ALA A 166 2.48 -12.13 3.25
CA ALA A 166 3.58 -11.81 4.17
C ALA A 166 3.11 -10.93 5.34
N VAL A 167 2.38 -9.87 5.02
CA VAL A 167 1.83 -8.94 6.02
C VAL A 167 0.85 -9.69 6.94
N LEU A 168 -0.06 -10.49 6.39
CA LEU A 168 -0.99 -11.31 7.17
C LEU A 168 -0.26 -12.32 8.07
N HIS A 169 0.77 -12.97 7.57
CA HIS A 169 1.60 -13.90 8.33
C HIS A 169 2.31 -13.20 9.48
N TRP A 170 2.96 -12.07 9.22
CA TRP A 170 3.70 -11.30 10.23
C TRP A 170 2.82 -10.93 11.43
N PHE A 171 1.60 -10.49 11.19
CA PHE A 171 0.66 -10.13 12.27
C PHE A 171 0.11 -11.33 13.07
N ARG A 172 0.28 -12.54 12.59
CA ARG A 172 -0.09 -13.76 13.33
C ARG A 172 1.03 -14.32 14.20
N GLN A 173 2.24 -13.78 14.05
CA GLN A 173 3.39 -14.24 14.86
C GLN A 173 3.23 -13.82 16.31
N VAL A 174 3.53 -14.75 17.23
CA VAL A 174 3.57 -14.53 18.68
C VAL A 174 5.02 -14.63 19.13
N GLY A 175 5.58 -13.58 19.70
CA GLY A 175 6.96 -13.56 20.19
C GLY A 175 7.85 -12.50 19.50
N PRO A 176 9.20 -12.53 19.69
CA PRO A 176 10.10 -11.59 19.04
C PRO A 176 9.99 -11.75 17.53
N ALA A 177 9.33 -10.78 16.91
CA ALA A 177 8.97 -10.84 15.50
C ALA A 177 10.21 -10.56 14.64
N THR A 178 10.40 -11.38 13.60
CA THR A 178 11.27 -11.04 12.47
C THR A 178 10.80 -9.69 11.91
N PRO A 179 11.71 -8.76 11.54
CA PRO A 179 11.30 -7.50 10.93
C PRO A 179 10.38 -7.73 9.72
N MET A 180 9.31 -6.93 9.60
CA MET A 180 8.32 -7.11 8.52
C MET A 180 8.97 -7.07 7.14
N VAL A 181 9.95 -6.22 6.93
CA VAL A 181 10.71 -6.11 5.67
C VAL A 181 11.35 -7.45 5.27
N GLU A 182 11.83 -8.24 6.23
CA GLU A 182 12.45 -9.54 5.96
C GLU A 182 11.39 -10.59 5.59
N VAL A 183 10.23 -10.56 6.25
CA VAL A 183 9.11 -11.47 5.94
C VAL A 183 8.55 -11.18 4.55
N VAL A 184 8.36 -9.90 4.20
CA VAL A 184 7.92 -9.48 2.87
C VAL A 184 8.93 -9.89 1.80
N ARG A 185 10.22 -9.64 2.05
CA ARG A 185 11.31 -10.05 1.16
C ARG A 185 11.29 -11.57 0.90
N ALA A 186 11.20 -12.35 1.95
CA ALA A 186 11.16 -13.82 1.84
C ALA A 186 9.95 -14.30 1.02
N ALA A 187 8.77 -13.76 1.27
CA ALA A 187 7.55 -14.10 0.54
C ALA A 187 7.65 -13.76 -0.96
N LEU A 188 8.19 -12.59 -1.29
CA LEU A 188 8.42 -12.18 -2.68
C LEU A 188 9.42 -13.08 -3.40
N VAL A 189 10.53 -13.42 -2.74
CA VAL A 189 11.53 -14.35 -3.29
C VAL A 189 10.90 -15.71 -3.56
N MET A 190 10.10 -16.24 -2.62
CA MET A 190 9.37 -17.51 -2.82
C MET A 190 8.41 -17.42 -4.01
N ALA A 191 7.64 -16.35 -4.13
CA ALA A 191 6.64 -16.19 -5.17
C ALA A 191 7.27 -16.02 -6.56
N LEU A 192 8.31 -15.19 -6.68
CA LEU A 192 8.95 -14.85 -7.97
C LEU A 192 9.94 -15.91 -8.47
N ARG A 193 10.54 -16.70 -7.56
CA ARG A 193 11.40 -17.85 -7.95
C ARG A 193 10.65 -19.17 -8.11
N GLY A 194 9.35 -19.17 -7.91
CA GLY A 194 8.47 -20.31 -7.95
C GLY A 194 8.37 -21.02 -6.60
N LEU A 195 7.14 -21.37 -6.23
CA LEU A 195 6.86 -22.26 -5.10
C LEU A 195 7.31 -23.67 -5.51
N THR A 196 8.48 -24.09 -5.05
CA THR A 196 8.87 -25.50 -5.22
C THR A 196 7.96 -26.34 -4.34
N ALA A 197 7.22 -27.26 -4.96
CA ALA A 197 6.28 -28.18 -4.30
C ALA A 197 6.89 -29.05 -3.19
N ALA A 198 8.21 -29.02 -3.02
CA ALA A 198 8.95 -29.80 -2.01
C ALA A 198 8.78 -29.28 -0.57
N THR A 199 8.13 -28.15 -0.34
CA THR A 199 7.97 -27.54 0.99
C THR A 199 6.54 -27.54 1.54
N VAL A 200 5.57 -28.08 0.82
CA VAL A 200 4.21 -28.22 1.31
C VAL A 200 3.99 -29.65 1.84
N THR A 201 4.71 -30.01 2.88
CA THR A 201 4.25 -31.09 3.77
C THR A 201 3.32 -30.42 4.78
N LEU A 202 2.04 -30.43 4.48
CA LEU A 202 0.99 -30.12 5.45
C LEU A 202 1.03 -31.22 6.51
N SER A 203 1.63 -30.93 7.65
CA SER A 203 1.54 -31.76 8.87
C SER A 203 0.37 -31.25 9.71
#